data_511b0a00f6597b4430040bca63a76094
#
_entry.id   511b0a00f6597b4430040bca63a76094
#
_cell.length_a   1.000
_cell.length_b   1.000
_cell.length_c   1.000
_cell.angle_alpha   90.00
_cell.angle_beta   90.00
_cell.angle_gamma   90.00
#
_symmetry.space_group_name_H-M   'P 1'
#
loop_
_entity.id
_entity.type
_entity.pdbx_description
1 polymer ?
#
loop_
_entity_poly.entity_id
_entity_poly.type
_entity_poly.pdbx_seq_one_letter_code
_entity_poly.pdbx_strand_id
1 'polypeptide(L)' 'LHDALPILMTDALKKWREEYPAVYEQTIKGIPAGRFGDPEKDIGRTAVFLCSEDAKYISGETITMQGGSGLRP' A
#
# COMPACT_ATOMS: atom_id res chain seq x y z
N LEU A 1 5.18 13.99 -9.31
CA LEU A 1 4.88 13.57 -9.28
C LEU A 1 4.43 13.08 -9.52
N HIS A 2 4.53 13.30 -9.48
CA HIS A 2 3.94 12.87 -9.90
C HIS A 2 3.56 11.86 -9.84
N ASP A 3 3.65 11.81 -9.68
CA ASP A 3 3.66 10.59 -9.81
C ASP A 3 3.34 9.67 -8.76
N ALA A 4 3.13 10.06 -7.58
CA ALA A 4 2.81 9.23 -6.48
C ALA A 4 1.34 8.89 -6.53
N LEU A 5 1.01 7.75 -7.08
CA LEU A 5 -0.35 7.26 -7.00
C LEU A 5 -0.60 6.85 -5.56
N PRO A 6 -1.77 7.18 -4.99
CA PRO A 6 -2.11 6.66 -3.66
C PRO A 6 -2.23 5.15 -3.74
N ILE A 7 -1.62 4.46 -2.78
CA ILE A 7 -1.66 3.01 -2.73
C ILE A 7 -2.33 2.50 -1.45
N LEU A 8 -2.71 3.39 -0.55
CA LEU A 8 -3.42 3.04 0.68
C LEU A 8 -4.87 3.51 0.60
N MET A 9 -5.77 2.70 1.10
CA MET A 9 -7.19 3.06 1.13
C MET A 9 -7.42 4.06 2.26
N THR A 10 -7.69 5.30 1.88
CA THR A 10 -7.99 6.38 2.81
C THR A 10 -9.45 6.80 2.62
N ASP A 11 -9.95 7.67 3.50
CA ASP A 11 -11.32 8.17 3.35
C ASP A 11 -11.51 8.92 2.05
N ALA A 12 -10.52 9.69 1.63
CA ALA A 12 -10.56 10.40 0.36
C ALA A 12 -10.65 9.42 -0.80
N LEU A 13 -9.91 8.32 -0.72
CA LEU A 13 -9.91 7.32 -1.77
C LEU A 13 -11.22 6.55 -1.82
N LYS A 14 -11.84 6.29 -0.66
CA LYS A 14 -13.15 5.66 -0.61
C LYS A 14 -14.20 6.52 -1.29
N LYS A 15 -14.12 7.84 -1.07
CA LYS A 15 -15.02 8.78 -1.70
C LYS A 15 -14.83 8.79 -3.21
N TRP A 16 -13.59 8.79 -3.66
CA TRP A 16 -13.24 8.74 -5.07
C TRP A 16 -13.78 7.47 -5.73
N ARG A 17 -13.71 6.34 -5.04
CA ARG A 17 -14.24 5.07 -5.54
C ARG A 17 -15.73 5.17 -5.82
N GLU A 18 -16.48 5.85 -4.93
CA GLU A 18 -17.91 6.01 -5.10
C GLU A 18 -18.26 6.94 -6.25
N GLU A 19 -17.46 7.99 -6.45
CA GLU A 19 -17.72 8.97 -7.49
C GLU A 19 -17.26 8.53 -8.88
N TYR A 20 -16.19 7.75 -8.93
CA TYR A 20 -15.58 7.34 -10.20
C TYR A 20 -15.24 5.85 -10.20
N PRO A 21 -16.27 5.00 -10.15
CA PRO A 21 -16.04 3.55 -10.02
C PRO A 21 -15.26 2.93 -11.18
N ALA A 22 -15.46 3.41 -12.39
CA ALA A 22 -14.76 2.85 -13.55
C ALA A 22 -13.26 3.16 -13.50
N VAL A 23 -12.92 4.38 -13.10
CA VAL A 23 -11.51 4.78 -12.97
C VAL A 23 -10.86 4.03 -11.82
N TYR A 24 -11.59 3.85 -10.71
CA TYR A 24 -11.11 3.09 -9.58
C TYR A 24 -10.75 1.65 -9.99
N GLU A 25 -11.65 0.99 -10.72
CA GLU A 25 -11.42 -0.37 -11.20
C GLU A 25 -10.18 -0.46 -12.08
N GLN A 26 -10.00 0.51 -12.95
CA GLN A 26 -8.86 0.56 -13.84
C GLN A 26 -7.56 0.72 -13.05
N THR A 27 -7.59 1.55 -12.02
CA THR A 27 -6.43 1.78 -11.18
C THR A 27 -6.05 0.51 -10.40
N ILE A 28 -7.05 -0.20 -9.89
CA ILE A 28 -6.82 -1.44 -9.14
C ILE A 28 -6.15 -2.49 -10.01
N LYS A 29 -6.51 -2.56 -11.28
CA LYS A 29 -5.90 -3.53 -12.19
C LYS A 29 -4.40 -3.31 -12.36
N GLY A 30 -3.92 -2.10 -12.12
CA GLY A 30 -2.50 -1.79 -12.19
C GLY A 30 -1.73 -2.13 -10.92
N ILE A 31 -2.42 -2.60 -9.87
CA ILE A 31 -1.76 -2.99 -8.61
C ILE A 31 -1.69 -4.51 -8.56
N PRO A 32 -0.49 -5.11 -8.60
CA PRO A 32 -0.38 -6.57 -8.58
C PRO A 32 -1.09 -7.25 -7.41
N ALA A 33 -1.13 -6.63 -6.23
CA ALA A 33 -1.83 -7.18 -5.09
C ALA A 33 -3.35 -7.14 -5.26
N GLY A 34 -3.86 -6.41 -6.25
CA GLY A 34 -5.28 -6.39 -6.57
C GLY A 34 -6.12 -5.47 -5.70
N ARG A 35 -5.47 -4.64 -4.88
CA ARG A 35 -6.19 -3.73 -3.99
C ARG A 35 -5.27 -2.66 -3.48
N PHE A 36 -5.86 -1.57 -2.98
CA PHE A 36 -5.09 -0.58 -2.23
C PHE A 36 -4.78 -1.13 -0.85
N GLY A 37 -3.68 -0.68 -0.28
CA GLY A 37 -3.29 -1.12 1.05
C GLY A 37 -4.20 -0.55 2.13
N ASP A 38 -4.35 -1.29 3.22
CA ASP A 38 -5.11 -0.87 4.39
C ASP A 38 -4.12 -0.29 5.41
N PRO A 39 -4.32 0.97 5.86
CA PRO A 39 -3.35 1.58 6.78
C PRO A 39 -3.10 0.78 8.05
N GLU A 40 -4.12 0.19 8.63
CA GLU A 40 -3.93 -0.61 9.84
C GLU A 40 -3.36 -1.99 9.53
N LYS A 41 -3.99 -2.71 8.62
CA LYS A 41 -3.63 -4.11 8.38
C LYS A 41 -2.32 -4.27 7.61
N ASP A 42 -2.06 -3.37 6.66
CA ASP A 42 -0.86 -3.50 5.83
C ASP A 42 0.33 -2.69 6.34
N ILE A 43 0.09 -1.54 6.95
CA ILE A 43 1.17 -0.69 7.44
C ILE A 43 1.33 -0.83 8.96
N GLY A 44 0.24 -0.65 9.70
CA GLY A 44 0.30 -0.66 11.16
C GLY A 44 0.81 -1.97 11.72
N ARG A 45 0.30 -3.08 11.24
CA ARG A 45 0.73 -4.40 11.73
C ARG A 45 2.17 -4.70 11.38
N THR A 46 2.63 -4.25 10.22
CA THR A 46 4.03 -4.41 9.84
C THR A 46 4.92 -3.60 10.76
N ALA A 47 4.51 -2.37 11.08
CA ALA A 47 5.26 -1.53 12.00
C ALA A 47 5.37 -2.18 13.38
N VAL A 48 4.29 -2.79 13.87
CA VAL A 48 4.29 -3.48 15.15
C VAL A 48 5.29 -4.65 15.12
N PHE A 49 5.28 -5.42 14.03
CA PHE A 49 6.22 -6.53 13.88
C PHE A 49 7.67 -6.02 13.89
N LEU A 50 7.95 -4.95 13.15
CA LEU A 50 9.31 -4.41 13.06
C LEU A 50 9.81 -3.85 14.39
N CYS A 51 8.91 -3.45 15.27
CA CYS A 51 9.26 -2.99 16.61
C CYS A 51 9.37 -4.13 17.62
N SER A 52 9.08 -5.35 17.22
CA SER A 52 9.05 -6.49 18.11
C SER A 52 10.41 -7.19 18.17
N GLU A 53 10.56 -8.07 19.17
CA GLU A 53 11.76 -8.89 19.30
C GLU A 53 11.95 -9.82 18.10
N ASP A 54 10.85 -10.19 17.46
CA ASP A 54 10.90 -11.11 16.32
C ASP A 54 11.60 -10.50 15.11
N ALA A 55 11.71 -9.18 15.06
CA ALA A 55 12.35 -8.49 13.94
C ALA A 55 13.76 -7.98 14.30
N LYS A 56 14.29 -8.35 15.44
CA LYS A 56 15.53 -7.75 15.96
C LYS A 56 16.76 -7.97 15.09
N TYR A 57 16.73 -8.94 14.22
CA TYR A 57 17.88 -9.21 13.34
C TYR A 57 17.77 -8.46 11.99
N ILE A 58 16.68 -7.74 11.78
CA ILE A 58 16.47 -6.93 10.58
C ILE A 58 17.10 -5.56 10.82
N SER A 59 18.05 -5.17 10.00
CA SER A 59 18.79 -3.93 10.18
C SER A 59 19.23 -3.34 8.85
N GLY A 60 19.13 -2.03 8.74
CA GLY A 60 19.63 -1.33 7.56
C GLY A 60 18.84 -1.54 6.29
N GLU A 61 17.64 -2.10 6.37
CA GLU A 61 16.84 -2.42 5.20
C GLU A 61 15.77 -1.39 4.92
N THR A 62 15.45 -1.25 3.64
CA THR A 62 14.29 -0.48 3.21
C THR A 62 13.24 -1.50 2.76
N ILE A 63 12.12 -1.55 3.45
CA ILE A 63 11.07 -2.50 3.15
C ILE A 63 9.98 -1.81 2.35
N THR A 64 9.76 -2.29 1.12
CA THR A 64 8.80 -1.69 0.21
C THR A 64 7.42 -2.28 0.46
N MET A 65 6.42 -1.41 0.68
CA MET A 65 5.06 -1.82 0.97
C MET A 65 4.12 -1.13 0.00
N GLN A 66 3.99 -1.69 -1.19
CA GLN A 66 3.28 -1.03 -2.28
C GLN A 66 2.44 -2.00 -3.12
N GLY A 67 2.19 -3.20 -2.59
CA GLY A 67 1.37 -4.17 -3.32
C GLY A 67 1.95 -4.60 -4.65
N GLY A 68 3.24 -4.35 -4.88
CA GLY A 68 3.91 -4.68 -6.12
C GLY A 68 3.85 -3.59 -7.17
N SER A 69 3.22 -2.45 -6.86
CA SER A 69 3.04 -1.37 -7.85
C SER A 69 4.34 -0.80 -8.38
N GLY A 70 5.36 -0.71 -7.54
CA GLY A 70 6.65 -0.17 -7.96
C GLY A 70 7.68 -1.27 -8.03
N LEU A 71 7.47 -2.24 -8.88
CA LEU A 71 8.38 -3.38 -9.02
C LEU A 71 9.80 -2.93 -9.22
N ARG A 72 10.70 -3.56 -8.49
CA ARG A 72 12.13 -3.35 -8.67
C ARG A 72 12.73 -4.52 -9.40
N PRO A 73 13.71 -4.25 -10.27
CA PRO A 73 14.38 -5.32 -11.01
C PRO A 73 15.09 -6.27 -10.06
#